data_a7cc5e94afce4a812c158c5d4b2393a3
#
_entry.id   a7cc5e94afce4a812c158c5d4b2393a3
#
_cell.length_a   1.000
_cell.length_b   1.000
_cell.length_c   1.000
_cell.angle_alpha   90.00
_cell.angle_beta   90.00
_cell.angle_gamma   90.00
#
_symmetry.space_group_name_H-M   'P 1'
#
loop_
_entity.id
_entity.type
_entity.pdbx_description
1 polymer ?
#
loop_
_entity_poly.entity_id
_entity_poly.type
_entity_poly.pdbx_seq_one_letter_code
_entity_poly.pdbx_strand_id
1 'polypeptide(L)'
;MFGLIGHSTSFEDAKRKASMLGFDHIADGDLDVWCTAPPQLVENVEVMSATGISIEGSYIDSCFVPEMLSRFKTARRKVLNAMELAQKKGINITALGGFTSIIFENFNLLQHKQIRNTSLDWERFTTGNTHTAWVICKQLETNAPRIGIDLKKATVAVIGATGDIGSAVCRWLINKTGISELLMVARQQEPLALLQKE
;
A
#
# COMPACT_ATOMS: atom_id res chain seq x y z
N MET A 1 -10.20 4.44 16.84
CA MET A 1 -9.99 3.12 16.19
C MET A 1 -9.34 3.35 14.82
N PHE A 2 -8.30 2.59 14.49
CA PHE A 2 -7.66 2.60 13.18
C PHE A 2 -8.10 1.39 12.35
N GLY A 3 -7.87 1.43 11.02
CA GLY A 3 -8.10 0.31 10.12
C GLY A 3 -6.89 0.02 9.24
N LEU A 4 -6.75 -1.24 8.86
CA LEU A 4 -5.83 -1.68 7.84
C LEU A 4 -6.62 -2.49 6.81
N ILE A 5 -6.65 -2.02 5.57
CA ILE A 5 -7.20 -2.77 4.46
C ILE A 5 -6.04 -3.47 3.74
N GLY A 6 -6.16 -4.78 3.66
CA GLY A 6 -5.20 -5.61 2.95
C GLY A 6 -5.88 -6.48 1.90
N HIS A 7 -5.12 -7.44 1.42
CA HIS A 7 -5.55 -8.47 0.49
C HIS A 7 -4.90 -9.80 0.86
N SER A 8 -5.39 -10.88 0.32
CA SER A 8 -4.72 -12.17 0.48
C SER A 8 -3.45 -12.23 -0.37
N THR A 9 -2.39 -12.80 0.18
CA THR A 9 -1.06 -12.84 -0.46
C THR A 9 -0.97 -13.86 -1.59
N SER A 10 -1.82 -14.89 -1.53
CA SER A 10 -1.94 -15.95 -2.53
C SER A 10 -3.35 -16.53 -2.47
N PHE A 11 -3.66 -17.40 -3.42
CA PHE A 11 -4.92 -18.12 -3.39
C PHE A 11 -5.03 -19.04 -2.17
N GLU A 12 -3.94 -19.67 -1.73
CA GLU A 12 -3.90 -20.48 -0.51
C GLU A 12 -4.21 -19.66 0.74
N ASP A 13 -3.64 -18.45 0.84
CA ASP A 13 -3.93 -17.52 1.93
C ASP A 13 -5.41 -17.10 1.92
N ALA A 14 -5.95 -16.82 0.73
CA ALA A 14 -7.37 -16.51 0.56
C ALA A 14 -8.26 -17.65 1.05
N LYS A 15 -7.93 -18.88 0.68
CA LYS A 15 -8.64 -20.10 1.11
C LYS A 15 -8.59 -20.28 2.63
N ARG A 16 -7.40 -20.14 3.23
CA ARG A 16 -7.23 -20.23 4.69
C ARG A 16 -8.12 -19.20 5.41
N LYS A 17 -8.11 -17.96 4.95
CA LYS A 17 -8.94 -16.89 5.53
C LYS A 17 -10.44 -17.17 5.34
N ALA A 18 -10.83 -17.67 4.17
CA ALA A 18 -12.21 -18.05 3.91
C ALA A 18 -12.69 -19.16 4.86
N SER A 19 -11.87 -20.20 5.08
CA SER A 19 -12.19 -21.26 6.04
C SER A 19 -12.30 -20.72 7.47
N MET A 20 -11.39 -19.86 7.90
CA MET A 20 -11.46 -19.21 9.23
C MET A 20 -12.77 -18.41 9.43
N LEU A 21 -13.38 -17.93 8.35
CA LEU A 21 -14.64 -17.19 8.34
C LEU A 21 -15.88 -18.06 8.08
N GLY A 22 -15.71 -19.38 7.99
CA GLY A 22 -16.80 -20.33 7.74
C GLY A 22 -17.21 -20.47 6.27
N PHE A 23 -16.36 -20.06 5.33
CA PHE A 23 -16.58 -20.20 3.88
C PHE A 23 -15.81 -21.41 3.32
N ASP A 24 -15.96 -22.58 3.93
CA ASP A 24 -15.21 -23.80 3.55
C ASP A 24 -15.52 -24.32 2.14
N HIS A 25 -16.56 -23.80 1.50
CA HIS A 25 -17.01 -24.20 0.17
C HIS A 25 -16.24 -23.51 -0.98
N ILE A 26 -15.26 -22.67 -0.68
CA ILE A 26 -14.40 -22.05 -1.71
C ILE A 26 -13.45 -23.12 -2.25
N ALA A 27 -13.73 -23.58 -3.46
CA ALA A 27 -12.95 -24.62 -4.14
C ALA A 27 -11.53 -24.14 -4.50
N ASP A 28 -10.61 -25.08 -4.59
CA ASP A 28 -9.25 -24.84 -5.07
C ASP A 28 -9.29 -24.28 -6.50
N GLY A 29 -8.62 -23.14 -6.69
CA GLY A 29 -8.47 -22.51 -8.00
C GLY A 29 -9.66 -21.68 -8.48
N ASP A 30 -10.73 -21.54 -7.70
CA ASP A 30 -11.88 -20.74 -8.10
C ASP A 30 -11.71 -19.27 -7.75
N LEU A 31 -10.88 -18.60 -8.54
CA LEU A 31 -10.70 -17.15 -8.47
C LEU A 31 -12.03 -16.38 -8.64
N ASP A 32 -12.98 -16.92 -9.38
CA ASP A 32 -14.24 -16.25 -9.67
C ASP A 32 -15.12 -16.18 -8.41
N VAL A 33 -15.11 -17.21 -7.55
CA VAL A 33 -15.76 -17.17 -6.25
C VAL A 33 -15.15 -16.09 -5.36
N TRP A 34 -13.81 -16.06 -5.25
CA TRP A 34 -13.14 -15.03 -4.47
C TRP A 34 -13.32 -13.63 -5.04
N CYS A 35 -13.44 -13.52 -6.37
CA CYS A 35 -13.75 -12.27 -7.05
C CYS A 35 -15.12 -11.70 -6.69
N THR A 36 -16.06 -12.52 -6.30
CA THR A 36 -17.41 -12.09 -5.90
C THR A 36 -17.57 -11.92 -4.39
N ALA A 37 -16.67 -12.48 -3.58
CA ALA A 37 -16.73 -12.37 -2.13
C ALA A 37 -16.71 -10.90 -1.68
N PRO A 38 -17.58 -10.49 -0.74
CA PRO A 38 -17.54 -9.15 -0.17
C PRO A 38 -16.30 -8.98 0.72
N PRO A 39 -15.90 -7.74 1.03
CA PRO A 39 -14.82 -7.50 1.98
C PRO A 39 -15.18 -8.05 3.35
N GLN A 40 -14.19 -8.60 4.05
CA GLN A 40 -14.39 -9.25 5.34
C GLN A 40 -13.58 -8.53 6.44
N LEU A 41 -14.22 -8.30 7.57
CA LEU A 41 -13.52 -8.00 8.81
C LEU A 41 -12.90 -9.31 9.31
N VAL A 42 -11.56 -9.39 9.28
CA VAL A 42 -10.85 -10.65 9.57
C VAL A 42 -10.46 -10.73 11.04
N GLU A 43 -9.97 -9.63 11.58
CA GLU A 43 -9.51 -9.59 12.97
C GLU A 43 -9.61 -8.20 13.58
N ASN A 44 -9.66 -8.15 14.91
CA ASN A 44 -9.41 -6.95 15.70
C ASN A 44 -7.92 -6.93 16.04
N VAL A 45 -7.29 -5.78 15.85
CA VAL A 45 -5.86 -5.58 16.02
C VAL A 45 -5.65 -4.62 17.18
N GLU A 46 -4.77 -4.99 18.09
CA GLU A 46 -4.27 -4.09 19.12
C GLU A 46 -2.81 -3.77 18.85
N VAL A 47 -2.48 -2.47 18.78
CA VAL A 47 -1.11 -2.01 18.63
C VAL A 47 -0.71 -1.25 19.88
N MET A 48 0.34 -1.74 20.52
CA MET A 48 0.93 -1.08 21.68
C MET A 48 2.15 -0.24 21.26
N SER A 49 2.14 1.03 21.61
CA SER A 49 3.29 1.91 21.39
C SER A 49 4.43 1.58 22.37
N ALA A 50 5.65 2.04 22.05
CA ALA A 50 6.80 1.93 22.95
C ALA A 50 6.59 2.67 24.30
N THR A 51 5.64 3.61 24.35
CA THR A 51 5.27 4.34 25.57
C THR A 51 4.13 3.68 26.37
N GLY A 52 3.68 2.48 25.96
CA GLY A 52 2.63 1.75 26.64
C GLY A 52 1.20 2.19 26.29
N ILE A 53 1.03 3.08 25.32
CA ILE A 53 -0.31 3.44 24.83
C ILE A 53 -0.79 2.37 23.87
N SER A 54 -1.95 1.79 24.16
CA SER A 54 -2.60 0.82 23.28
C SER A 54 -3.65 1.51 22.41
N ILE A 55 -3.71 1.09 21.14
CA ILE A 55 -4.70 1.56 20.16
C ILE A 55 -5.36 0.34 19.53
N GLU A 56 -6.69 0.30 19.60
CA GLU A 56 -7.49 -0.72 18.95
C GLU A 56 -7.73 -0.38 17.47
N GLY A 57 -7.68 -1.41 16.65
CA GLY A 57 -7.92 -1.33 15.22
C GLY A 57 -8.58 -2.57 14.65
N SER A 58 -8.77 -2.56 13.34
CA SER A 58 -9.37 -3.68 12.62
C SER A 58 -8.61 -3.95 11.32
N TYR A 59 -8.42 -5.23 11.00
CA TYR A 59 -7.97 -5.67 9.69
C TYR A 59 -9.15 -6.08 8.82
N ILE A 60 -9.21 -5.51 7.63
CA ILE A 60 -10.24 -5.81 6.62
C ILE A 60 -9.54 -6.41 5.39
N ASP A 61 -9.91 -7.65 5.04
CA ASP A 61 -9.49 -8.25 3.78
C ASP A 61 -10.44 -7.79 2.66
N SER A 62 -9.88 -7.19 1.63
CA SER A 62 -10.63 -6.77 0.44
C SER A 62 -10.98 -7.93 -0.50
N CYS A 63 -10.62 -9.16 -0.11
CA CYS A 63 -10.92 -10.39 -0.83
C CYS A 63 -10.47 -10.37 -2.28
N PHE A 64 -9.20 -10.03 -2.53
CA PHE A 64 -8.55 -10.26 -3.81
C PHE A 64 -7.13 -10.82 -3.60
N VAL A 65 -6.58 -11.40 -4.63
CA VAL A 65 -5.20 -11.91 -4.71
C VAL A 65 -4.43 -11.15 -5.79
N PRO A 66 -3.08 -11.14 -5.75
CA PRO A 66 -2.26 -10.40 -6.72
C PRO A 66 -2.55 -10.73 -8.18
N GLU A 67 -2.91 -11.97 -8.47
CA GLU A 67 -3.27 -12.46 -9.81
C GLU A 67 -4.48 -11.71 -10.41
N MET A 68 -5.35 -11.19 -9.55
CA MET A 68 -6.52 -10.40 -9.97
C MET A 68 -6.17 -8.98 -10.41
N LEU A 69 -4.93 -8.52 -10.23
CA LEU A 69 -4.48 -7.21 -10.73
C LEU A 69 -4.57 -7.11 -12.27
N SER A 70 -4.52 -8.25 -12.98
CA SER A 70 -4.85 -8.30 -14.41
C SER A 70 -6.30 -7.87 -14.70
N ARG A 71 -7.21 -8.04 -13.73
CA ARG A 71 -8.60 -7.61 -13.76
C ARG A 71 -8.78 -6.31 -12.95
N PHE A 72 -8.03 -5.28 -13.28
CA PHE A 72 -7.89 -4.05 -12.49
C PHE A 72 -9.22 -3.42 -12.04
N LYS A 73 -10.25 -3.43 -12.90
CA LYS A 73 -11.59 -2.87 -12.54
C LYS A 73 -12.21 -3.64 -11.37
N THR A 74 -12.04 -4.97 -11.34
CA THR A 74 -12.56 -5.83 -10.27
C THR A 74 -11.79 -5.59 -8.98
N ALA A 75 -10.47 -5.63 -9.00
CA ALA A 75 -9.62 -5.37 -7.84
C ALA A 75 -9.93 -4.00 -7.23
N ARG A 76 -10.04 -2.96 -8.06
CA ARG A 76 -10.42 -1.60 -7.62
C ARG A 76 -11.77 -1.56 -6.91
N ARG A 77 -12.81 -2.20 -7.48
CA ARG A 77 -14.13 -2.26 -6.85
C ARG A 77 -14.06 -2.93 -5.48
N LYS A 78 -13.27 -4.01 -5.35
CA LYS A 78 -13.09 -4.71 -4.08
C LYS A 78 -12.45 -3.83 -3.02
N VAL A 79 -11.43 -3.09 -3.35
CA VAL A 79 -10.81 -2.14 -2.40
C VAL A 79 -11.79 -1.03 -2.03
N LEU A 80 -12.55 -0.48 -2.97
CA LEU A 80 -13.59 0.51 -2.67
C LEU A 80 -14.66 -0.05 -1.71
N ASN A 81 -15.12 -1.27 -1.94
CA ASN A 81 -16.08 -1.92 -1.04
C ASN A 81 -15.51 -2.11 0.38
N ALA A 82 -14.20 -2.43 0.48
CA ALA A 82 -13.52 -2.54 1.77
C ALA A 82 -13.41 -1.17 2.48
N MET A 83 -13.14 -0.10 1.73
CA MET A 83 -13.15 1.27 2.25
C MET A 83 -14.55 1.68 2.76
N GLU A 84 -15.60 1.34 2.01
CA GLU A 84 -16.99 1.57 2.45
C GLU A 84 -17.31 0.79 3.74
N LEU A 85 -16.84 -0.46 3.85
CA LEU A 85 -16.99 -1.25 5.06
C LEU A 85 -16.29 -0.59 6.24
N ALA A 86 -15.04 -0.14 6.07
CA ALA A 86 -14.29 0.57 7.10
C ALA A 86 -15.04 1.82 7.59
N GLN A 87 -15.55 2.62 6.65
CA GLN A 87 -16.34 3.80 6.98
C GLN A 87 -17.64 3.47 7.73
N LYS A 88 -18.39 2.44 7.27
CA LYS A 88 -19.61 1.96 7.95
C LYS A 88 -19.34 1.46 9.37
N LYS A 89 -18.17 0.89 9.61
CA LYS A 89 -17.73 0.44 10.96
C LYS A 89 -17.26 1.59 11.85
N GLY A 90 -17.29 2.84 11.38
CA GLY A 90 -16.89 4.01 12.15
C GLY A 90 -15.36 4.11 12.36
N ILE A 91 -14.57 3.47 11.51
CA ILE A 91 -13.11 3.54 11.58
C ILE A 91 -12.67 4.94 11.17
N ASN A 92 -11.90 5.60 12.03
CA ASN A 92 -11.57 7.02 11.85
C ASN A 92 -10.49 7.24 10.80
N ILE A 93 -9.48 6.35 10.76
CA ILE A 93 -8.40 6.41 9.78
C ILE A 93 -8.04 5.00 9.33
N THR A 94 -7.84 4.82 8.05
CA THR A 94 -7.59 3.50 7.45
C THR A 94 -6.40 3.56 6.49
N ALA A 95 -5.43 2.69 6.72
CA ALA A 95 -4.31 2.50 5.80
C ALA A 95 -4.64 1.44 4.74
N LEU A 96 -4.25 1.72 3.51
CA LEU A 96 -4.29 0.77 2.41
C LEU A 96 -2.93 0.06 2.34
N GLY A 97 -2.90 -1.25 2.67
CA GLY A 97 -1.68 -2.04 2.76
C GLY A 97 -1.43 -2.89 1.51
N GLY A 98 -0.16 -3.20 1.23
CA GLY A 98 0.22 -4.05 0.11
C GLY A 98 -0.29 -3.52 -1.24
N PHE A 99 -0.81 -4.40 -2.08
CA PHE A 99 -1.31 -4.03 -3.42
C PHE A 99 -2.60 -3.20 -3.39
N THR A 100 -3.29 -3.06 -2.25
CA THR A 100 -4.45 -2.16 -2.16
C THR A 100 -4.03 -0.70 -2.36
N SER A 101 -2.83 -0.32 -1.93
CA SER A 101 -2.27 1.02 -2.16
C SER A 101 -1.94 1.26 -3.64
N ILE A 102 -1.38 0.25 -4.33
CA ILE A 102 -1.02 0.36 -5.75
C ILE A 102 -2.24 0.66 -6.64
N ILE A 103 -3.41 0.15 -6.26
CA ILE A 103 -4.65 0.41 -6.99
C ILE A 103 -4.98 1.90 -7.00
N PHE A 104 -4.49 2.66 -6.03
CA PHE A 104 -4.68 4.10 -5.90
C PHE A 104 -3.39 4.92 -6.09
N GLU A 105 -2.24 4.28 -6.29
CA GLU A 105 -1.01 4.94 -6.75
C GLU A 105 -1.23 5.59 -8.12
N ASN A 106 -0.60 6.74 -8.33
CA ASN A 106 -0.77 7.57 -9.53
C ASN A 106 -2.21 8.06 -9.77
N PHE A 107 -3.08 7.84 -8.80
CA PHE A 107 -4.37 8.47 -8.85
C PHE A 107 -4.27 9.87 -8.24
N ASN A 108 -4.32 10.85 -9.08
CA ASN A 108 -4.98 12.09 -8.73
C ASN A 108 -6.46 11.72 -8.46
N LEU A 109 -6.68 11.06 -7.33
CA LEU A 109 -7.97 10.48 -6.92
C LEU A 109 -9.11 11.50 -7.01
N LEU A 110 -8.78 12.77 -6.79
CA LEU A 110 -9.69 13.91 -6.89
C LEU A 110 -10.10 14.23 -8.33
N GLN A 111 -9.38 13.75 -9.37
CA GLN A 111 -9.67 14.03 -10.77
C GLN A 111 -10.50 12.96 -11.47
N HIS A 112 -10.59 11.75 -10.94
CA HIS A 112 -11.38 10.69 -11.56
C HIS A 112 -12.88 10.84 -11.27
N LYS A 113 -13.66 11.25 -12.28
CA LYS A 113 -15.13 11.40 -12.22
C LYS A 113 -15.85 10.16 -11.63
N GLN A 114 -15.31 8.96 -11.80
CA GLN A 114 -15.91 7.71 -11.29
C GLN A 114 -15.78 7.53 -9.77
N ILE A 115 -14.84 8.23 -9.13
CA ILE A 115 -14.62 8.19 -7.68
C ILE A 115 -15.40 9.29 -6.98
N ARG A 116 -15.70 10.39 -7.66
CA ARG A 116 -16.50 11.49 -7.12
C ARG A 116 -17.95 11.10 -6.78
N ASN A 117 -18.44 9.98 -7.28
CA ASN A 117 -19.78 9.47 -7.01
C ASN A 117 -19.82 8.50 -5.82
N THR A 118 -18.74 8.31 -5.07
CA THR A 118 -18.76 7.51 -3.85
C THR A 118 -19.03 8.41 -2.64
N SER A 119 -19.79 7.89 -1.68
CA SER A 119 -20.03 8.54 -0.38
C SER A 119 -18.85 8.43 0.59
N LEU A 120 -17.64 8.11 0.06
CA LEU A 120 -16.43 7.93 0.85
C LEU A 120 -15.85 9.28 1.29
N ASP A 121 -15.56 9.38 2.57
CA ASP A 121 -14.75 10.42 3.15
C ASP A 121 -13.26 10.08 2.95
N TRP A 122 -12.68 10.64 1.89
CA TRP A 122 -11.31 10.31 1.46
C TRP A 122 -10.24 10.73 2.45
N GLU A 123 -10.51 11.68 3.32
CA GLU A 123 -9.55 12.15 4.35
C GLU A 123 -9.27 11.07 5.40
N ARG A 124 -10.13 10.05 5.48
CA ARG A 124 -9.95 8.89 6.36
C ARG A 124 -9.01 7.82 5.82
N PHE A 125 -8.52 7.96 4.60
CA PHE A 125 -7.72 6.91 3.95
C PHE A 125 -6.32 7.38 3.62
N THR A 126 -5.33 6.50 3.84
CA THR A 126 -3.93 6.73 3.49
C THR A 126 -3.33 5.48 2.86
N THR A 127 -2.42 5.64 1.91
CA THR A 127 -1.66 4.53 1.34
C THR A 127 -0.55 4.05 2.28
N GLY A 128 -0.17 4.86 3.26
CA GLY A 128 0.99 4.58 4.11
C GLY A 128 2.35 4.74 3.41
N ASN A 129 2.38 5.09 2.13
CA ASN A 129 3.60 5.16 1.31
C ASN A 129 4.61 6.17 1.86
N THR A 130 4.15 7.29 2.40
CA THR A 130 5.01 8.30 3.06
C THR A 130 5.78 7.68 4.23
N HIS A 131 5.10 6.90 5.07
CA HIS A 131 5.75 6.20 6.19
C HIS A 131 6.75 5.16 5.69
N THR A 132 6.39 4.38 4.67
CA THR A 132 7.28 3.39 4.06
C THR A 132 8.55 4.05 3.48
N ALA A 133 8.39 5.17 2.75
CA ALA A 133 9.52 5.94 2.24
C ALA A 133 10.43 6.43 3.37
N TRP A 134 9.84 6.96 4.45
CA TRP A 134 10.58 7.40 5.63
C TRP A 134 11.37 6.27 6.27
N VAL A 135 10.76 5.08 6.45
CA VAL A 135 11.44 3.90 7.02
C VAL A 135 12.64 3.50 6.15
N ILE A 136 12.48 3.46 4.82
CA ILE A 136 13.57 3.15 3.88
C ILE A 136 14.71 4.16 4.04
N CYS A 137 14.39 5.45 4.07
CA CYS A 137 15.38 6.51 4.26
C CYS A 137 16.15 6.36 5.57
N LYS A 138 15.43 6.08 6.66
CA LYS A 138 16.04 5.86 7.98
C LYS A 138 16.90 4.60 8.03
N GLN A 139 16.49 3.54 7.36
CA GLN A 139 17.30 2.33 7.25
C GLN A 139 18.59 2.58 6.47
N LEU A 140 18.54 3.36 5.39
CA LEU A 140 19.75 3.76 4.64
C LEU A 140 20.69 4.58 5.52
N GLU A 141 20.20 5.62 6.21
CA GLU A 141 21.01 6.42 7.13
C GLU A 141 21.70 5.57 8.20
N THR A 142 20.98 4.60 8.76
CA THR A 142 21.46 3.81 9.89
C THR A 142 22.39 2.68 9.46
N ASN A 143 22.11 2.02 8.35
CA ASN A 143 22.78 0.78 7.98
C ASN A 143 23.94 0.99 7.00
N ALA A 144 23.93 2.01 6.13
CA ALA A 144 25.01 2.25 5.20
C ALA A 144 26.38 2.45 5.91
N PRO A 145 26.47 3.28 6.97
CA PRO A 145 27.73 3.41 7.72
C PRO A 145 28.17 2.12 8.41
N ARG A 146 27.21 1.29 8.87
CA ARG A 146 27.51 0.01 9.55
C ARG A 146 28.23 -1.00 8.65
N ILE A 147 27.97 -0.90 7.34
CA ILE A 147 28.61 -1.76 6.32
C ILE A 147 29.71 -1.03 5.56
N GLY A 148 30.17 0.11 6.07
CA GLY A 148 31.30 0.87 5.50
C GLY A 148 30.94 1.71 4.27
N ILE A 149 29.66 1.96 3.98
CA ILE A 149 29.19 2.78 2.86
C ILE A 149 29.01 4.23 3.32
N ASP A 150 29.78 5.14 2.71
CA ASP A 150 29.56 6.59 2.81
C ASP A 150 28.59 7.02 1.70
N LEU A 151 27.36 7.36 2.09
CA LEU A 151 26.32 7.76 1.13
C LEU A 151 26.74 8.96 0.27
N LYS A 152 27.58 9.86 0.79
CA LYS A 152 28.06 11.03 0.03
C LYS A 152 28.97 10.66 -1.14
N LYS A 153 29.57 9.48 -1.09
CA LYS A 153 30.49 8.96 -2.12
C LYS A 153 29.86 7.81 -2.92
N ALA A 154 28.65 7.42 -2.56
CA ALA A 154 28.00 6.28 -3.16
C ALA A 154 27.23 6.67 -4.43
N THR A 155 27.21 5.75 -5.39
CA THR A 155 26.20 5.72 -6.45
C THR A 155 25.02 4.90 -5.97
N VAL A 156 23.83 5.47 -5.95
CA VAL A 156 22.61 4.81 -5.50
C VAL A 156 21.65 4.60 -6.67
N ALA A 157 21.19 3.37 -6.88
CA ALA A 157 20.19 3.06 -7.88
C ALA A 157 18.80 2.89 -7.21
N VAL A 158 17.81 3.62 -7.69
CA VAL A 158 16.41 3.51 -7.24
C VAL A 158 15.58 2.90 -8.37
N ILE A 159 15.16 1.64 -8.18
CA ILE A 159 14.28 0.93 -9.12
C ILE A 159 12.83 1.25 -8.75
N GLY A 160 12.03 1.68 -9.73
CA GLY A 160 10.69 2.19 -9.49
C GLY A 160 10.67 3.66 -9.06
N ALA A 161 11.65 4.44 -9.52
CA ALA A 161 11.86 5.84 -9.11
C ALA A 161 10.65 6.76 -9.31
N THR A 162 9.75 6.45 -10.23
CA THR A 162 8.54 7.26 -10.51
C THR A 162 7.31 6.87 -9.68
N GLY A 163 7.38 5.78 -8.90
CA GLY A 163 6.32 5.42 -7.93
C GLY A 163 6.35 6.33 -6.70
N ASP A 164 5.27 6.32 -5.92
CA ASP A 164 5.12 7.19 -4.72
C ASP A 164 6.30 7.03 -3.75
N ILE A 165 6.64 5.80 -3.40
CA ILE A 165 7.76 5.51 -2.49
C ILE A 165 9.10 5.86 -3.15
N GLY A 166 9.32 5.40 -4.40
CA GLY A 166 10.58 5.60 -5.11
C GLY A 166 10.90 7.08 -5.32
N SER A 167 9.93 7.89 -5.73
CA SER A 167 10.11 9.33 -5.94
C SER A 167 10.40 10.07 -4.63
N ALA A 168 9.74 9.69 -3.54
CA ALA A 168 10.01 10.25 -2.22
C ALA A 168 11.43 9.91 -1.74
N VAL A 169 11.89 8.67 -1.95
CA VAL A 169 13.26 8.25 -1.63
C VAL A 169 14.29 8.99 -2.49
N CYS A 170 14.03 9.16 -3.80
CA CYS A 170 14.91 9.95 -4.68
C CYS A 170 15.08 11.39 -4.18
N ARG A 171 13.98 12.07 -3.89
CA ARG A 171 14.00 13.44 -3.35
C ARG A 171 14.74 13.52 -2.02
N TRP A 172 14.55 12.55 -1.16
CA TRP A 172 15.27 12.49 0.12
C TRP A 172 16.77 12.29 -0.09
N LEU A 173 17.19 11.34 -0.95
CA LEU A 173 18.59 11.09 -1.26
C LEU A 173 19.28 12.36 -1.74
N ILE A 174 18.69 13.08 -2.69
CA ILE A 174 19.26 14.32 -3.23
C ILE A 174 19.33 15.42 -2.15
N ASN A 175 18.24 15.66 -1.45
CA ASN A 175 18.10 16.83 -0.59
C ASN A 175 18.74 16.67 0.81
N LYS A 176 18.91 15.43 1.29
CA LYS A 176 19.32 15.17 2.68
C LYS A 176 20.66 14.48 2.81
N THR A 177 21.07 13.64 1.86
CA THR A 177 22.29 12.85 2.01
C THR A 177 23.48 13.43 1.25
N GLY A 178 23.22 14.20 0.19
CA GLY A 178 24.28 14.75 -0.68
C GLY A 178 25.03 13.64 -1.41
N ILE A 179 24.32 12.58 -1.83
CA ILE A 179 24.91 11.47 -2.61
C ILE A 179 25.64 12.00 -3.84
N SER A 180 26.69 11.29 -4.27
CA SER A 180 27.48 11.70 -5.45
C SER A 180 26.74 11.44 -6.75
N GLU A 181 25.96 10.36 -6.82
CA GLU A 181 25.23 9.97 -8.03
C GLU A 181 23.95 9.20 -7.71
N LEU A 182 22.87 9.54 -8.41
CA LEU A 182 21.56 8.87 -8.33
C LEU A 182 21.19 8.29 -9.69
N LEU A 183 21.07 6.97 -9.77
CA LEU A 183 20.54 6.28 -10.93
C LEU A 183 19.07 5.99 -10.74
N MET A 184 18.22 6.66 -11.49
CA MET A 184 16.77 6.48 -11.43
C MET A 184 16.30 5.54 -12.54
N VAL A 185 15.64 4.43 -12.15
CA VAL A 185 15.12 3.42 -13.08
C VAL A 185 13.60 3.38 -13.00
N ALA A 186 12.93 3.56 -14.13
CA ALA A 186 11.47 3.49 -14.23
C ALA A 186 11.02 2.93 -15.58
N ARG A 187 9.79 2.41 -15.62
CA ARG A 187 9.22 1.84 -16.86
C ARG A 187 8.80 2.89 -17.89
N GLN A 188 8.43 4.08 -17.41
CA GLN A 188 7.91 5.16 -18.25
C GLN A 188 8.90 6.31 -18.28
N GLN A 189 9.28 6.77 -19.48
CA GLN A 189 10.27 7.82 -19.66
C GLN A 189 9.75 9.22 -19.29
N GLU A 190 8.49 9.53 -19.61
CA GLU A 190 7.93 10.86 -19.37
C GLU A 190 7.89 11.23 -17.88
N PRO A 191 7.31 10.39 -16.96
CA PRO A 191 7.38 10.65 -15.53
C PRO A 191 8.81 10.70 -14.99
N LEU A 192 9.73 9.89 -15.55
CA LEU A 192 11.13 9.91 -15.16
C LEU A 192 11.81 11.23 -15.50
N ALA A 193 11.56 11.74 -16.72
CA ALA A 193 12.10 13.02 -17.18
C ALA A 193 11.53 14.21 -16.38
N LEU A 194 10.30 14.10 -15.87
CA LEU A 194 9.73 15.11 -14.97
C LEU A 194 10.42 15.08 -13.61
N LEU A 195 10.61 13.90 -13.03
CA LEU A 195 11.31 13.74 -11.75
C LEU A 195 12.77 14.21 -11.80
N GLN A 196 13.44 14.06 -12.96
CA GLN A 196 14.82 14.51 -13.15
C GLN A 196 14.96 16.03 -13.19
N LYS A 197 13.88 16.77 -13.45
CA LYS A 197 13.89 18.24 -13.53
C LYS A 197 13.63 18.91 -12.16
N GLU A 198 13.16 18.16 -11.21
CA GLU A 198 12.97 18.62 -9.81
C GLU A 198 14.30 18.71 -9.06
#